data_cc04303c6ef502aeff56131dfe48ebcf
#
_entry.id   cc04303c6ef502aeff56131dfe48ebcf
#
_cell.length_a   1.000
_cell.length_b   1.000
_cell.length_c   1.000
_cell.angle_alpha   90.00
_cell.angle_beta   90.00
_cell.angle_gamma   90.00
#
_symmetry.space_group_name_H-M   'P 1'
#
loop_
_entity.id
_entity.type
_entity.pdbx_description
1 polymer ?
#
loop_
_entity_poly.entity_id
_entity_poly.type
_entity_poly.pdbx_seq_one_letter_code
_entity_poly.pdbx_strand_id
1 'polypeptide(L)'
;MKPRRLHLVLWGLNLLTSAAFAEAPTEATVPDERVTKALAAAKIGYAIDAGDFRLDYKVDETRSQRVWVASETSRLGALEVRDVWSVAARGNGKPPADLALRLLSENVRMVLGAWQVNQGDDEYLIVFSSPLNADADPDTLKEVVEAVTFSADRIEKQLSDSDAF
;
A
#
# COMPACT_ATOMS: atom_id res chain seq x y z
N MET A 1 -16.37 -62.25 -41.83
CA MET A 1 -15.52 -61.62 -40.79
C MET A 1 -14.66 -60.53 -41.46
N LYS A 2 -14.94 -59.26 -41.22
CA LYS A 2 -14.17 -58.12 -41.76
C LYS A 2 -13.15 -57.68 -40.71
N PRO A 3 -11.90 -57.38 -41.03
CA PRO A 3 -10.90 -56.92 -40.10
C PRO A 3 -11.14 -55.42 -39.74
N ARG A 4 -11.09 -55.13 -38.47
CA ARG A 4 -11.16 -53.77 -37.92
C ARG A 4 -9.82 -53.04 -38.21
N ARG A 5 -9.91 -51.91 -38.89
CA ARG A 5 -8.77 -51.00 -39.08
C ARG A 5 -8.51 -50.23 -37.77
N LEU A 6 -7.30 -50.35 -37.29
CA LEU A 6 -6.74 -49.61 -36.14
C LEU A 6 -6.38 -48.20 -36.63
N HIS A 7 -7.08 -47.19 -36.11
CA HIS A 7 -6.72 -45.79 -36.34
C HIS A 7 -5.66 -45.36 -35.32
N LEU A 8 -4.47 -45.13 -35.86
CA LEU A 8 -3.34 -44.56 -35.14
C LEU A 8 -3.66 -43.05 -34.89
N VAL A 9 -3.88 -42.66 -33.65
CA VAL A 9 -4.04 -41.25 -33.27
C VAL A 9 -2.65 -40.67 -33.03
N LEU A 10 -2.19 -39.83 -33.97
CA LEU A 10 -1.01 -38.98 -33.74
C LEU A 10 -1.34 -37.95 -32.69
N TRP A 11 -0.67 -38.01 -31.55
CA TRP A 11 -0.64 -36.94 -30.54
C TRP A 11 0.31 -35.86 -31.08
N GLY A 12 -0.27 -34.75 -31.55
CA GLY A 12 0.47 -33.54 -31.86
C GLY A 12 0.97 -32.91 -30.56
N LEU A 13 2.27 -32.86 -30.41
CA LEU A 13 2.94 -32.13 -29.32
C LEU A 13 2.79 -30.63 -29.58
N ASN A 14 1.80 -29.99 -28.96
CA ASN A 14 1.69 -28.53 -28.93
C ASN A 14 2.76 -27.98 -28.00
N LEU A 15 3.84 -27.49 -28.59
CA LEU A 15 4.80 -26.62 -27.93
C LEU A 15 4.09 -25.30 -27.61
N LEU A 16 3.56 -25.16 -26.38
CA LEU A 16 3.15 -23.89 -25.82
C LEU A 16 4.43 -23.06 -25.61
N THR A 17 4.71 -22.16 -26.54
CA THR A 17 5.65 -21.07 -26.32
C THR A 17 5.05 -20.17 -25.26
N SER A 18 5.54 -20.27 -24.03
CA SER A 18 5.33 -19.25 -23.00
C SER A 18 5.90 -17.94 -23.53
N ALA A 19 5.02 -17.07 -24.04
CA ALA A 19 5.36 -15.67 -24.18
C ALA A 19 5.55 -15.12 -22.76
N ALA A 20 6.81 -14.93 -22.38
CA ALA A 20 7.13 -14.10 -21.22
C ALA A 20 6.59 -12.71 -21.54
N PHE A 21 5.51 -12.33 -20.87
CA PHE A 21 5.10 -10.92 -20.81
C PHE A 21 6.26 -10.21 -20.11
N ALA A 22 7.09 -9.54 -20.89
CA ALA A 22 8.00 -8.54 -20.35
C ALA A 22 7.10 -7.48 -19.69
N GLU A 23 7.16 -7.41 -18.38
CA GLU A 23 6.56 -6.33 -17.62
C GLU A 23 7.13 -5.02 -18.20
N ALA A 24 6.26 -4.21 -18.78
CA ALA A 24 6.68 -2.91 -19.30
C ALA A 24 7.33 -2.14 -18.12
N PRO A 25 8.44 -1.42 -18.35
CA PRO A 25 9.04 -0.62 -17.29
C PRO A 25 7.94 0.33 -16.78
N THR A 26 7.60 0.22 -15.51
CA THR A 26 6.69 1.14 -14.84
C THR A 26 7.30 2.52 -15.00
N GLU A 27 6.68 3.41 -15.76
CA GLU A 27 7.12 4.80 -15.85
C GLU A 27 7.16 5.34 -14.43
N ALA A 28 8.30 5.93 -14.06
CA ALA A 28 8.45 6.50 -12.73
C ALA A 28 7.35 7.56 -12.53
N THR A 29 6.51 7.37 -11.53
CA THR A 29 5.45 8.32 -11.17
C THR A 29 6.08 9.68 -10.93
N VAL A 30 5.58 10.72 -11.60
CA VAL A 30 6.05 12.09 -11.40
C VAL A 30 5.43 12.62 -10.11
N PRO A 31 6.24 13.16 -9.18
CA PRO A 31 5.72 13.73 -7.95
C PRO A 31 4.67 14.82 -8.20
N ASP A 32 3.53 14.74 -7.53
CA ASP A 32 2.44 15.70 -7.69
C ASP A 32 2.79 17.04 -7.01
N GLU A 33 2.82 18.12 -7.79
CA GLU A 33 3.15 19.46 -7.30
C GLU A 33 2.18 19.97 -6.22
N ARG A 34 0.93 19.49 -6.19
CA ARG A 34 -0.03 19.86 -5.14
C ARG A 34 0.47 19.40 -3.77
N VAL A 35 0.99 18.17 -3.69
CA VAL A 35 1.59 17.62 -2.47
C VAL A 35 2.85 18.38 -2.10
N THR A 36 3.74 18.65 -3.07
CA THR A 36 4.94 19.47 -2.86
C THR A 36 4.62 20.79 -2.20
N LYS A 37 3.62 21.52 -2.74
CA LYS A 37 3.19 22.83 -2.21
C LYS A 37 2.57 22.71 -0.82
N ALA A 38 1.73 21.70 -0.58
CA ALA A 38 1.08 21.50 0.70
C ALA A 38 2.09 21.11 1.81
N LEU A 39 3.03 20.20 1.54
CA LEU A 39 4.09 19.80 2.47
C LEU A 39 5.02 20.98 2.80
N ALA A 40 5.39 21.76 1.79
CA ALA A 40 6.22 22.97 2.00
C ALA A 40 5.51 24.01 2.89
N ALA A 41 4.22 24.25 2.66
CA ALA A 41 3.42 25.17 3.47
C ALA A 41 3.23 24.65 4.91
N ALA A 42 3.03 23.34 5.09
CA ALA A 42 2.96 22.68 6.39
C ALA A 42 4.32 22.56 7.09
N LYS A 43 5.43 22.91 6.41
CA LYS A 43 6.82 22.78 6.89
C LYS A 43 7.21 21.32 7.23
N ILE A 44 6.68 20.37 6.47
CA ILE A 44 6.97 18.94 6.60
C ILE A 44 8.06 18.57 5.59
N GLY A 45 9.17 18.01 6.09
CA GLY A 45 10.25 17.48 5.24
C GLY A 45 9.85 16.13 4.63
N TYR A 46 10.33 15.88 3.42
CA TYR A 46 10.06 14.63 2.70
C TYR A 46 11.25 14.22 1.81
N ALA A 47 11.24 12.95 1.39
CA ALA A 47 12.04 12.44 0.28
C ALA A 47 11.11 11.86 -0.79
N ILE A 48 11.57 11.78 -2.02
CA ILE A 48 10.83 11.06 -3.07
C ILE A 48 11.27 9.60 -3.07
N ASP A 49 10.29 8.71 -3.03
CA ASP A 49 10.46 7.26 -3.02
C ASP A 49 9.51 6.64 -4.04
N ALA A 50 10.04 6.08 -5.13
CA ALA A 50 9.29 5.56 -6.27
C ALA A 50 8.21 6.50 -6.86
N GLY A 51 8.44 7.82 -6.75
CA GLY A 51 7.51 8.85 -7.21
C GLY A 51 6.54 9.37 -6.15
N ASP A 52 6.41 8.71 -5.01
CA ASP A 52 5.62 9.16 -3.87
C ASP A 52 6.44 9.98 -2.87
N PHE A 53 5.76 10.67 -1.98
CA PHE A 53 6.35 11.48 -0.93
C PHE A 53 6.49 10.64 0.34
N ARG A 54 7.74 10.31 0.71
CA ARG A 54 8.06 9.60 1.94
C ARG A 54 8.43 10.59 3.04
N LEU A 55 7.75 10.49 4.16
CA LEU A 55 7.97 11.28 5.36
C LEU A 55 8.48 10.38 6.48
N ASP A 56 9.59 10.76 7.12
CA ASP A 56 10.05 10.13 8.36
C ASP A 56 9.54 11.00 9.52
N TYR A 57 8.40 10.63 10.11
CA TYR A 57 7.68 11.40 11.11
C TYR A 57 8.11 11.00 12.52
N LYS A 58 8.59 11.97 13.30
CA LYS A 58 9.01 11.72 14.67
C LYS A 58 7.78 11.63 15.58
N VAL A 59 7.55 10.46 16.19
CA VAL A 59 6.43 10.22 17.12
C VAL A 59 6.77 10.71 18.52
N ASP A 60 7.96 10.35 19.01
CA ASP A 60 8.51 10.80 20.29
C ASP A 60 10.06 10.86 20.25
N GLU A 61 10.74 10.87 21.40
CA GLU A 61 12.20 10.95 21.46
C GLU A 61 12.89 9.68 20.91
N THR A 62 12.21 8.55 20.97
CA THR A 62 12.77 7.21 20.66
C THR A 62 12.12 6.54 19.48
N ARG A 63 10.97 7.04 19.02
CA ARG A 63 10.17 6.44 17.96
C ARG A 63 9.91 7.38 16.80
N SER A 64 9.98 6.81 15.62
CA SER A 64 9.59 7.43 14.36
C SER A 64 8.61 6.54 13.60
N GLN A 65 7.92 7.09 12.64
CA GLN A 65 7.05 6.35 11.76
C GLN A 65 7.21 6.86 10.34
N ARG A 66 7.33 5.95 9.40
CA ARG A 66 7.42 6.28 7.98
C ARG A 66 6.04 6.32 7.37
N VAL A 67 5.75 7.44 6.71
CA VAL A 67 4.47 7.67 6.05
C VAL A 67 4.71 8.00 4.59
N TRP A 68 3.85 7.52 3.71
CA TRP A 68 3.84 7.88 2.30
C TRP A 68 2.59 8.66 1.96
N VAL A 69 2.75 9.70 1.16
CA VAL A 69 1.68 10.43 0.50
C VAL A 69 1.77 10.13 -0.98
N ALA A 70 0.77 9.46 -1.53
CA ALA A 70 0.76 9.04 -2.93
C ALA A 70 0.71 10.25 -3.88
N SER A 71 1.51 10.21 -4.93
CA SER A 71 1.41 11.16 -6.05
C SER A 71 0.24 10.83 -6.95
N GLU A 72 -0.01 9.53 -7.18
CA GLU A 72 -1.16 9.09 -7.95
C GLU A 72 -2.48 9.40 -7.24
N THR A 73 -3.50 9.64 -8.05
CA THR A 73 -4.85 9.93 -7.55
C THR A 73 -5.87 8.98 -8.18
N SER A 74 -6.94 8.70 -7.43
CA SER A 74 -8.11 7.98 -7.91
C SER A 74 -9.31 8.90 -7.97
N ARG A 75 -10.25 8.63 -8.90
CA ARG A 75 -11.46 9.43 -9.08
C ARG A 75 -12.73 8.60 -8.90
N LEU A 76 -13.68 9.18 -8.17
CA LEU A 76 -15.04 8.70 -8.10
C LEU A 76 -15.99 9.88 -8.42
N GLY A 77 -16.42 9.97 -9.66
CA GLY A 77 -17.17 11.13 -10.15
C GLY A 77 -16.35 12.41 -10.05
N ALA A 78 -16.83 13.39 -9.29
CA ALA A 78 -16.14 14.65 -9.05
C ALA A 78 -15.09 14.56 -7.91
N LEU A 79 -15.11 13.50 -7.12
CA LEU A 79 -14.16 13.31 -6.03
C LEU A 79 -12.85 12.79 -6.59
N GLU A 80 -11.76 13.49 -6.31
CA GLU A 80 -10.39 13.05 -6.56
C GLU A 80 -9.67 12.88 -5.23
N VAL A 81 -9.10 11.70 -5.00
CA VAL A 81 -8.41 11.36 -3.76
C VAL A 81 -7.06 10.74 -4.04
N ARG A 82 -6.16 10.87 -3.07
CA ARG A 82 -4.91 10.14 -2.96
C ARG A 82 -4.85 9.39 -1.65
N ASP A 83 -4.00 8.40 -1.55
CA ASP A 83 -3.77 7.69 -0.30
C ASP A 83 -2.63 8.31 0.50
N VAL A 84 -2.83 8.38 1.82
CA VAL A 84 -1.79 8.60 2.82
C VAL A 84 -1.70 7.32 3.63
N TRP A 85 -0.53 6.67 3.68
CA TRP A 85 -0.43 5.35 4.28
C TRP A 85 0.88 5.10 5.02
N SER A 86 0.86 4.15 5.94
CA SER A 86 2.02 3.72 6.70
C SER A 86 1.95 2.24 7.03
N VAL A 87 3.12 1.59 7.10
CA VAL A 87 3.26 0.18 7.49
C VAL A 87 3.33 0.10 9.00
N ALA A 88 2.55 -0.80 9.60
CA ALA A 88 2.58 -1.08 11.04
C ALA A 88 3.20 -2.45 11.36
N ALA A 89 3.20 -3.38 10.40
CA ALA A 89 3.86 -4.67 10.58
C ALA A 89 4.12 -5.34 9.23
N ARG A 90 5.12 -6.21 9.23
CA ARG A 90 5.48 -7.11 8.13
C ARG A 90 5.62 -8.52 8.67
N GLY A 91 5.24 -9.51 7.90
CA GLY A 91 5.46 -10.91 8.23
C GLY A 91 5.48 -11.81 7.01
N ASN A 92 5.91 -13.05 7.19
CA ASN A 92 5.98 -14.04 6.13
C ASN A 92 4.66 -14.81 6.01
N GLY A 93 4.31 -15.23 4.79
CA GLY A 93 3.12 -16.01 4.50
C GLY A 93 1.82 -15.20 4.64
N LYS A 94 0.89 -15.66 5.45
CA LYS A 94 -0.41 -15.00 5.69
C LYS A 94 -0.45 -14.36 7.08
N PRO A 95 -1.12 -13.21 7.24
CA PRO A 95 -1.29 -12.62 8.55
C PRO A 95 -2.07 -13.54 9.49
N PRO A 96 -1.77 -13.53 10.80
CA PRO A 96 -2.59 -14.22 11.79
C PRO A 96 -4.05 -13.76 11.71
N ALA A 97 -4.98 -14.73 11.66
CA ALA A 97 -6.40 -14.45 11.45
C ALA A 97 -7.01 -13.60 12.59
N ASP A 98 -6.58 -13.82 13.82
CA ASP A 98 -6.98 -13.04 14.99
C ASP A 98 -6.53 -11.59 14.92
N LEU A 99 -5.30 -11.36 14.46
CA LEU A 99 -4.78 -9.99 14.20
C LEU A 99 -5.61 -9.30 13.12
N ALA A 100 -5.83 -9.97 11.99
CA ALA A 100 -6.61 -9.40 10.89
C ALA A 100 -8.05 -9.06 11.34
N LEU A 101 -8.71 -9.96 12.08
CA LEU A 101 -10.06 -9.74 12.58
C LEU A 101 -10.12 -8.59 13.60
N ARG A 102 -9.11 -8.48 14.47
CA ARG A 102 -9.00 -7.38 15.42
C ARG A 102 -8.91 -6.03 14.70
N LEU A 103 -8.01 -5.92 13.72
CA LEU A 103 -7.80 -4.67 12.96
C LEU A 103 -9.03 -4.31 12.13
N LEU A 104 -9.68 -5.29 11.51
CA LEU A 104 -10.95 -5.09 10.81
C LEU A 104 -12.05 -4.55 11.76
N SER A 105 -12.10 -5.07 13.00
CA SER A 105 -13.03 -4.58 14.00
C SER A 105 -12.71 -3.18 14.50
N GLU A 106 -11.43 -2.78 14.50
CA GLU A 106 -11.02 -1.41 14.82
C GLU A 106 -11.48 -0.40 13.78
N ASN A 107 -11.59 -0.78 12.50
CA ASN A 107 -12.03 0.09 11.41
C ASN A 107 -13.40 0.75 11.68
N VAL A 108 -14.28 0.07 12.44
CA VAL A 108 -15.60 0.62 12.82
C VAL A 108 -15.49 1.91 13.65
N ARG A 109 -14.36 2.13 14.32
CA ARG A 109 -14.12 3.28 15.21
C ARG A 109 -13.28 4.38 14.55
N MET A 110 -12.79 4.14 13.33
CA MET A 110 -11.97 5.13 12.62
C MET A 110 -12.87 6.22 12.03
N VAL A 111 -12.49 7.46 12.23
CA VAL A 111 -13.15 8.61 11.59
C VAL A 111 -12.77 8.66 10.10
N LEU A 112 -11.50 8.34 9.80
CA LEU A 112 -10.96 8.34 8.46
C LEU A 112 -9.90 7.24 8.35
N GLY A 113 -9.82 6.60 7.18
CA GLY A 113 -8.88 5.54 6.91
C GLY A 113 -9.33 4.17 7.41
N ALA A 114 -8.52 3.17 7.10
CA ALA A 114 -8.77 1.78 7.48
C ALA A 114 -7.47 0.97 7.54
N TRP A 115 -7.48 -0.06 8.36
CA TRP A 115 -6.50 -1.13 8.34
C TRP A 115 -6.70 -2.00 7.13
N GLN A 116 -5.60 -2.30 6.46
CA GLN A 116 -5.53 -3.13 5.27
C GLN A 116 -4.44 -4.19 5.42
N VAL A 117 -4.63 -5.30 4.71
CA VAL A 117 -3.59 -6.32 4.52
C VAL A 117 -3.17 -6.28 3.06
N ASN A 118 -1.93 -5.91 2.80
CA ASN A 118 -1.33 -6.04 1.49
C ASN A 118 -0.60 -7.38 1.45
N GLN A 119 -1.17 -8.33 0.70
CA GLN A 119 -0.67 -9.69 0.57
C GLN A 119 0.19 -9.81 -0.67
N GLY A 120 1.49 -10.10 -0.50
CA GLY A 120 2.38 -10.58 -1.55
C GLY A 120 2.40 -12.10 -1.63
N ASP A 121 3.31 -12.65 -2.43
CA ASP A 121 3.45 -14.10 -2.63
C ASP A 121 3.91 -14.79 -1.34
N ASP A 122 4.96 -14.29 -0.73
CA ASP A 122 5.61 -14.90 0.45
C ASP A 122 5.56 -14.02 1.71
N GLU A 123 5.02 -12.81 1.63
CA GLU A 123 4.95 -11.88 2.75
C GLU A 123 3.61 -11.12 2.79
N TYR A 124 3.33 -10.54 3.95
CA TYR A 124 2.23 -9.59 4.09
C TYR A 124 2.71 -8.30 4.79
N LEU A 125 2.00 -7.22 4.50
CA LEU A 125 2.12 -5.96 5.22
C LEU A 125 0.77 -5.64 5.88
N ILE A 126 0.82 -5.19 7.13
CA ILE A 126 -0.30 -4.52 7.79
C ILE A 126 -0.10 -3.03 7.58
N VAL A 127 -1.06 -2.40 6.94
CA VAL A 127 -0.99 -1.00 6.53
C VAL A 127 -2.20 -0.26 7.08
N PHE A 128 -1.99 0.92 7.62
CA PHE A 128 -3.07 1.90 7.82
C PHE A 128 -3.04 2.86 6.65
N SER A 129 -4.16 2.98 5.94
CA SER A 129 -4.30 3.89 4.80
C SER A 129 -5.53 4.76 4.96
N SER A 130 -5.40 6.01 4.59
CA SER A 130 -6.46 7.02 4.64
C SER A 130 -6.54 7.75 3.31
N PRO A 131 -7.72 7.78 2.66
CA PRO A 131 -7.93 8.64 1.51
C PRO A 131 -7.91 10.10 1.95
N LEU A 132 -7.30 10.95 1.12
CA LEU A 132 -7.25 12.39 1.28
C LEU A 132 -7.69 13.05 -0.02
N ASN A 133 -8.49 14.13 0.05
CA ASN A 133 -8.80 14.91 -1.15
C ASN A 133 -7.50 15.36 -1.83
N ALA A 134 -7.40 15.19 -3.14
CA ALA A 134 -6.18 15.50 -3.89
C ALA A 134 -5.77 16.98 -3.80
N ASP A 135 -6.74 17.87 -3.58
CA ASP A 135 -6.56 19.31 -3.39
C ASP A 135 -6.68 19.75 -1.93
N ALA A 136 -6.43 18.84 -0.97
CA ALA A 136 -6.48 19.16 0.45
C ALA A 136 -5.51 20.30 0.79
N ASP A 137 -5.93 21.19 1.67
CA ASP A 137 -5.09 22.25 2.20
C ASP A 137 -3.97 21.69 3.10
N PRO A 138 -2.93 22.49 3.37
CA PRO A 138 -1.76 22.02 4.13
C PRO A 138 -2.09 21.54 5.55
N ASP A 139 -3.08 22.16 6.22
CA ASP A 139 -3.45 21.78 7.59
C ASP A 139 -4.18 20.44 7.58
N THR A 140 -5.11 20.24 6.66
CA THR A 140 -5.80 18.94 6.46
C THR A 140 -4.82 17.84 6.08
N LEU A 141 -3.85 18.10 5.18
CA LEU A 141 -2.80 17.11 4.86
C LEU A 141 -2.02 16.73 6.11
N LYS A 142 -1.60 17.71 6.91
CA LYS A 142 -0.85 17.48 8.14
C LYS A 142 -1.65 16.64 9.14
N GLU A 143 -2.92 16.95 9.37
CA GLU A 143 -3.80 16.19 10.27
C GLU A 143 -3.95 14.73 9.83
N VAL A 144 -4.09 14.46 8.52
CA VAL A 144 -4.19 13.10 8.00
C VAL A 144 -2.86 12.36 8.13
N VAL A 145 -1.73 13.01 7.85
CA VAL A 145 -0.40 12.43 8.05
C VAL A 145 -0.21 12.05 9.53
N GLU A 146 -0.57 12.91 10.46
CA GLU A 146 -0.50 12.64 11.90
C GLU A 146 -1.40 11.47 12.30
N ALA A 147 -2.64 11.44 11.83
CA ALA A 147 -3.57 10.35 12.11
C ALA A 147 -3.05 8.99 11.62
N VAL A 148 -2.49 8.95 10.41
CA VAL A 148 -1.86 7.74 9.83
C VAL A 148 -0.63 7.33 10.65
N THR A 149 0.25 8.30 10.98
CA THR A 149 1.44 8.08 11.79
C THR A 149 1.10 7.41 13.12
N PHE A 150 0.25 8.04 13.91
CA PHE A 150 -0.08 7.54 15.26
C PHE A 150 -0.89 6.23 15.24
N SER A 151 -1.68 6.01 14.19
CA SER A 151 -2.38 4.73 14.03
C SER A 151 -1.40 3.59 13.79
N ALA A 152 -0.44 3.77 12.88
CA ALA A 152 0.55 2.76 12.54
C ALA A 152 1.51 2.49 13.70
N ASP A 153 2.11 3.54 14.30
CA ASP A 153 3.00 3.42 15.46
C ASP A 153 2.34 2.67 16.63
N ARG A 154 1.07 2.98 16.91
CA ARG A 154 0.33 2.30 18.00
C ARG A 154 0.25 0.80 17.80
N ILE A 155 0.02 0.33 16.58
CA ILE A 155 -0.06 -1.11 16.29
C ILE A 155 1.34 -1.71 16.21
N GLU A 156 2.31 -1.04 15.60
CA GLU A 156 3.71 -1.49 15.61
C GLU A 156 4.20 -1.73 17.04
N LYS A 157 4.02 -0.77 17.93
CA LYS A 157 4.39 -0.88 19.35
C LYS A 157 3.71 -2.03 20.09
N GLN A 158 2.53 -2.45 19.67
CA GLN A 158 1.82 -3.61 20.25
C GLN A 158 2.32 -4.96 19.72
N LEU A 159 2.88 -4.96 18.51
CA LEU A 159 3.32 -6.18 17.82
C LEU A 159 4.82 -6.42 17.91
N SER A 160 5.59 -5.37 18.14
CA SER A 160 7.06 -5.41 18.18
C SER A 160 7.59 -4.46 19.25
N ASP A 161 8.69 -4.87 19.91
CA ASP A 161 9.46 -4.00 20.79
C ASP A 161 10.47 -3.12 20.02
N SER A 162 10.56 -3.28 18.70
CA SER A 162 11.45 -2.51 17.83
C SER A 162 10.68 -1.42 17.06
N ASP A 163 11.38 -0.34 16.74
CA ASP A 163 10.98 0.72 15.83
C ASP A 163 11.51 0.36 14.43
N ALA A 164 10.68 -0.18 13.57
CA ALA A 164 11.10 -0.77 12.30
C ALA A 164 10.61 0.01 11.06
N PHE A 165 9.59 0.88 11.23
CA PHE A 165 8.92 1.57 10.11
C PHE A 165 8.90 3.09 10.19
#